data_101cc82ccc30b28152b9ad24c34ffb89
#
_entry.id   101cc82ccc30b28152b9ad24c34ffb89
#
_cell.length_a   1.000
_cell.length_b   1.000
_cell.length_c   1.000
_cell.angle_alpha   90.00
_cell.angle_beta   90.00
_cell.angle_gamma   90.00
#
_symmetry.space_group_name_H-M   'P 1'
#
loop_
_entity.id
_entity.type
_entity.pdbx_description
1 polymer ?
#
loop_
_entity_poly.entity_id
_entity_poly.type
_entity_poly.pdbx_seq_one_letter_code
_entity_poly.pdbx_strand_id
1 'polypeptide(L)'
;MTGKYIFKGEDITTDVLFKIEHICNLLAERENIIFDKAYEAFISSDTYNILKRTNNLYWAESAEFLADEYYREKGFTASSKSG
;
A
#
# COMPACT_ATOMS: atom_id res chain seq x y z
N MET A 1 -19.46 12.73 -4.64
CA MET A 1 -18.68 11.65 -4.04
C MET A 1 -17.24 11.72 -4.48
N THR A 2 -16.40 11.76 -3.52
CA THR A 2 -14.99 11.71 -3.82
C THR A 2 -14.51 10.28 -3.58
N GLY A 3 -13.23 10.06 -3.72
CA GLY A 3 -12.67 8.77 -3.41
C GLY A 3 -12.60 7.82 -4.56
N LYS A 4 -12.90 8.31 -5.75
CA LYS A 4 -12.69 7.47 -6.92
C LYS A 4 -11.25 7.56 -7.38
N TYR A 5 -10.74 6.45 -7.86
CA TYR A 5 -9.40 6.37 -8.40
C TYR A 5 -9.51 6.21 -9.91
N ILE A 6 -8.98 7.17 -10.63
CA ILE A 6 -9.09 7.21 -12.10
C ILE A 6 -7.69 7.11 -12.69
N PHE A 7 -7.52 6.24 -13.67
CA PHE A 7 -6.25 6.11 -14.39
C PHE A 7 -6.55 6.11 -15.87
N LYS A 8 -6.05 7.12 -16.59
CA LYS A 8 -6.24 7.28 -18.02
C LYS A 8 -7.72 7.20 -18.41
N GLY A 9 -8.56 7.83 -17.59
CA GLY A 9 -9.98 7.90 -17.88
C GLY A 9 -10.79 6.71 -17.40
N GLU A 10 -10.14 5.70 -16.83
CA GLU A 10 -10.83 4.51 -16.34
C GLU A 10 -10.93 4.53 -14.83
N ASP A 11 -12.07 4.08 -14.34
CA ASP A 11 -12.33 4.00 -12.91
C ASP A 11 -11.69 2.72 -12.38
N ILE A 12 -10.57 2.87 -11.66
CA ILE A 12 -9.86 1.74 -11.09
C ILE A 12 -10.04 1.66 -9.58
N THR A 13 -11.13 2.27 -9.08
CA THR A 13 -11.37 2.32 -7.63
C THR A 13 -11.35 0.94 -7.00
N THR A 14 -12.07 -0.01 -7.61
CA THR A 14 -12.13 -1.36 -7.05
C THR A 14 -10.76 -2.00 -7.01
N ASP A 15 -9.99 -1.83 -8.08
CA ASP A 15 -8.64 -2.40 -8.13
C ASP A 15 -7.75 -1.84 -7.03
N VAL A 16 -7.83 -0.52 -6.82
CA VAL A 16 -7.02 0.12 -5.79
C VAL A 16 -7.45 -0.32 -4.40
N LEU A 17 -8.77 -0.40 -4.17
CA LEU A 17 -9.26 -0.80 -2.85
C LEU A 17 -8.87 -2.24 -2.53
N PHE A 18 -8.96 -3.14 -3.51
CA PHE A 18 -8.50 -4.52 -3.30
C PHE A 18 -7.00 -4.55 -3.00
N LYS A 19 -6.24 -3.71 -3.69
CA LYS A 19 -4.80 -3.66 -3.45
C LYS A 19 -4.51 -3.20 -2.03
N ILE A 20 -5.20 -2.16 -1.57
CA ILE A 20 -5.01 -1.66 -0.23
C ILE A 20 -5.35 -2.74 0.79
N GLU A 21 -6.47 -3.43 0.59
CA GLU A 21 -6.87 -4.50 1.49
C GLU A 21 -5.81 -5.59 1.55
N HIS A 22 -5.32 -5.99 0.39
CA HIS A 22 -4.31 -7.05 0.33
C HIS A 22 -3.03 -6.63 1.03
N ILE A 23 -2.58 -5.39 0.80
CA ILE A 23 -1.39 -4.89 1.45
C ILE A 23 -1.58 -4.89 2.96
N CYS A 24 -2.72 -4.40 3.43
CA CYS A 24 -2.97 -4.31 4.87
C CYS A 24 -3.06 -5.69 5.51
N ASN A 25 -3.59 -6.67 4.78
CA ASN A 25 -3.60 -8.04 5.28
C ASN A 25 -2.18 -8.58 5.41
N LEU A 26 -1.31 -8.28 4.44
CA LEU A 26 0.08 -8.69 4.52
C LEU A 26 0.77 -8.05 5.73
N LEU A 27 0.55 -6.76 5.93
CA LEU A 27 1.16 -6.05 7.05
C LEU A 27 0.66 -6.61 8.37
N ALA A 28 -0.66 -6.85 8.47
CA ALA A 28 -1.23 -7.40 9.70
C ALA A 28 -0.59 -8.75 10.02
N GLU A 29 -0.43 -9.57 9.01
CA GLU A 29 0.15 -10.89 9.20
C GLU A 29 1.63 -10.80 9.58
N ARG A 30 2.38 -9.98 8.86
CA ARG A 30 3.82 -9.85 9.11
C ARG A 30 4.12 -9.20 10.45
N GLU A 31 3.29 -8.23 10.85
CA GLU A 31 3.49 -7.50 12.09
C GLU A 31 2.78 -8.14 13.26
N ASN A 32 1.96 -9.16 13.00
CA ASN A 32 1.16 -9.82 14.03
C ASN A 32 0.27 -8.82 14.75
N ILE A 33 -0.42 -7.99 13.97
CA ILE A 33 -1.35 -6.98 14.49
C ILE A 33 -2.68 -7.16 13.78
N ILE A 34 -3.74 -6.56 14.33
CA ILE A 34 -5.05 -6.65 13.70
C ILE A 34 -5.09 -5.78 12.45
N PHE A 35 -6.01 -6.11 11.56
CA PHE A 35 -6.15 -5.39 10.29
C PHE A 35 -6.32 -3.89 10.48
N ASP A 36 -7.14 -3.48 11.45
CA ASP A 36 -7.40 -2.07 11.65
C ASP A 36 -6.13 -1.29 11.95
N LYS A 37 -5.23 -1.87 12.72
CA LYS A 37 -3.96 -1.22 13.04
C LYS A 37 -3.07 -1.14 11.81
N ALA A 38 -3.03 -2.20 11.03
CA ALA A 38 -2.27 -2.20 9.79
C ALA A 38 -2.81 -1.16 8.83
N TYR A 39 -4.12 -1.07 8.73
CA TYR A 39 -4.75 -0.11 7.84
C TYR A 39 -4.41 1.32 8.25
N GLU A 40 -4.54 1.64 9.53
CA GLU A 40 -4.21 2.99 10.01
C GLU A 40 -2.78 3.36 9.71
N ALA A 41 -1.87 2.41 9.93
CA ALA A 41 -0.45 2.67 9.67
C ALA A 41 -0.21 2.89 8.18
N PHE A 42 -0.84 2.06 7.35
CA PHE A 42 -0.61 2.14 5.91
C PHE A 42 -1.13 3.44 5.31
N ILE A 43 -2.35 3.86 5.69
CA ILE A 43 -2.93 5.05 5.09
C ILE A 43 -2.23 6.33 5.54
N SER A 44 -1.39 6.23 6.57
CA SER A 44 -0.58 7.36 7.00
C SER A 44 0.78 7.40 6.33
N SER A 45 1.05 6.46 5.43
CA SER A 45 2.38 6.32 4.85
C SER A 45 2.51 7.07 3.53
N ASP A 46 3.76 7.33 3.15
CA ASP A 46 4.04 7.91 1.84
C ASP A 46 3.73 6.92 0.73
N THR A 47 3.92 5.63 0.99
CA THR A 47 3.59 4.60 0.01
C THR A 47 2.11 4.68 -0.36
N TYR A 48 1.25 4.86 0.62
CA TYR A 48 -0.17 5.02 0.34
C TYR A 48 -0.43 6.30 -0.45
N ASN A 49 0.25 7.40 -0.10
CA ASN A 49 0.07 8.65 -0.80
C ASN A 49 0.44 8.54 -2.26
N ILE A 50 1.50 7.79 -2.56
CA ILE A 50 1.89 7.56 -3.95
C ILE A 50 0.87 6.69 -4.65
N LEU A 51 0.42 5.64 -3.98
CA LEU A 51 -0.54 4.70 -4.55
C LEU A 51 -1.85 5.41 -4.93
N LYS A 52 -2.35 6.27 -4.05
CA LYS A 52 -3.65 6.87 -4.28
C LYS A 52 -3.65 7.93 -5.37
N ARG A 53 -2.49 8.40 -5.80
CA ARG A 53 -2.42 9.40 -6.84
C ARG A 53 -2.80 8.85 -8.20
N THR A 54 -2.59 7.58 -8.41
CA THR A 54 -2.96 6.81 -9.61
C THR A 54 -2.42 7.34 -10.93
N ASN A 55 -1.63 8.42 -10.92
CA ASN A 55 -0.96 8.86 -12.14
C ASN A 55 0.38 8.16 -12.31
N ASN A 56 0.64 7.15 -11.50
CA ASN A 56 1.79 6.28 -11.63
C ASN A 56 1.25 4.85 -11.66
N LEU A 57 2.11 3.86 -11.70
CA LEU A 57 1.67 2.48 -11.84
C LEU A 57 1.76 1.68 -10.54
N TYR A 58 1.83 2.34 -9.40
CA TYR A 58 1.88 1.63 -8.13
C TYR A 58 0.66 0.73 -7.94
N TRP A 59 -0.52 1.22 -8.36
CA TRP A 59 -1.74 0.42 -8.20
C TRP A 59 -1.67 -0.89 -8.98
N ALA A 60 -0.81 -0.97 -10.00
CA ALA A 60 -0.67 -2.16 -10.82
C ALA A 60 0.41 -3.10 -10.30
N GLU A 61 1.20 -2.67 -9.32
CA GLU A 61 2.24 -3.51 -8.76
C GLU A 61 1.63 -4.51 -7.79
N SER A 62 2.39 -5.55 -7.45
CA SER A 62 1.88 -6.54 -6.51
C SER A 62 1.78 -5.95 -5.12
N ALA A 63 0.89 -6.56 -4.31
CA ALA A 63 0.77 -6.14 -2.92
C ALA A 63 2.08 -6.37 -2.17
N GLU A 64 2.79 -7.44 -2.51
CA GLU A 64 4.08 -7.72 -1.87
C GLU A 64 5.09 -6.61 -2.17
N PHE A 65 5.13 -6.16 -3.41
CA PHE A 65 6.02 -5.07 -3.78
C PHE A 65 5.72 -3.82 -2.96
N LEU A 66 4.44 -3.49 -2.85
CA LEU A 66 4.05 -2.28 -2.15
C LEU A 66 4.26 -2.41 -0.65
N ALA A 67 4.05 -3.60 -0.09
CA ALA A 67 4.37 -3.84 1.31
C ALA A 67 5.87 -3.64 1.55
N ASP A 68 6.70 -4.12 0.62
CA ASP A 68 8.14 -3.93 0.74
C ASP A 68 8.53 -2.46 0.66
N GLU A 69 7.86 -1.70 -0.21
CA GLU A 69 8.10 -0.26 -0.29
C GLU A 69 7.72 0.43 1.00
N TYR A 70 6.61 -0.01 1.61
CA TYR A 70 6.20 0.52 2.89
C TYR A 70 7.26 0.28 3.96
N TYR A 71 7.81 -0.94 4.00
CA TYR A 71 8.84 -1.25 4.97
C TYR A 71 10.12 -0.47 4.72
N ARG A 72 10.46 -0.28 3.45
CA ARG A 72 11.64 0.51 3.10
C ARG A 72 11.47 1.95 3.56
N GLU A 73 10.28 2.48 3.37
CA GLU A 73 9.97 3.83 3.81
C GLU A 73 10.14 3.95 5.32
N LYS A 74 9.76 2.92 6.06
CA LYS A 74 9.86 2.93 7.52
C LYS A 74 11.25 2.58 8.02
N GLY A 75 12.14 2.16 7.14
CA GLY A 75 13.49 1.78 7.53
C GLY A 75 13.59 0.41 8.15
N PHE A 76 12.60 -0.43 7.92
CA PHE A 76 12.59 -1.76 8.53
C PHE A 76 13.50 -2.74 7.84
N THR A 77 13.85 -2.49 6.61
CA THR A 77 14.61 -3.49 5.91
C THR A 77 16.08 -3.39 6.25
N ALA A 78 16.14 -3.48 6.29
CA ALA A 78 17.07 -3.24 6.19
C ALA A 78 17.98 -3.95 6.20
N SER A 79 17.47 -3.94 6.33
CA SER A 79 17.96 -4.22 6.29
C SER A 79 18.56 -4.61 6.20
N SER A 80 18.47 -4.74 6.43
CA SER A 80 18.72 -5.05 6.32
C SER A 80 19.48 -5.41 6.03
N LYS A 81 19.73 -5.63 6.01
CA LYS A 81 20.30 -5.98 5.75
C LYS A 81 21.14 -5.71 5.58
N SER A 82 21.35 -5.42 5.75
CA SER A 82 21.93 -5.16 5.52
C SER A 82 22.51 -5.01 5.58
N GLY A 83 22.54 -5.02 5.84
CA GLY A 83 22.94 -4.86 5.80
C GLY A 83 23.21 -4.85 5.78
#